data_931476a924047531069df6aa66c138f0
#
_entry.id   931476a924047531069df6aa66c138f0
#
_cell.length_a   1.000
_cell.length_b   1.000
_cell.length_c   1.000
_cell.angle_alpha   90.00
_cell.angle_beta   90.00
_cell.angle_gamma   90.00
#
_symmetry.space_group_name_H-M   'P 1'
#
loop_
_entity.id
_entity.type
_entity.pdbx_description
1 polymer ?
#
loop_
_entity_poly.entity_id
_entity_poly.type
_entity_poly.pdbx_seq_one_letter_code
_entity_poly.pdbx_strand_id
1 'polypeptide(L)'
;MKNGTSGDHASSVFRSFLFLLGKHRMEYVLVVIAASLVCGVEGVLHPLLIKAIFDEAANRGNFSHFVGLIIGYFALGLAINVAGYWLSLWQLKVDNKVVHQISGQLLKAYYSKDYKDVLREGHGYYVSRVRSDVKDGIVPILALVRTMAMKFSTLVALMSVLVFISWKAFLILFALIPVSTFVSIVVGKKIRELTSIERDQEAGILASLTKSIGAFKMVKNFNLVPKTLASYESKMDGVLTSGYRKYRVVRLLQGATDLTMVTSDFFSLLVGAIFVFRRQMTFGSYLAFMNSFWRSATTLMQIFSEWADLHSQGETLRRVVAFAVHGAASPYHRQGDSVSLENVTYAYGTTEVISGFSLALSSGERALVVGRNGSGKTTLANILSGYLAPSSGNVVLPERISSVTLPIAFPPIRTAELGVDPVYLEMFGLASPGIMGSTADDLSAGQQQKLALALALSQDADLYILDEPLANLDVESRSVAMRAIFERTRGRALIVIMHGAEEYRGAFHKVIPLGEATFEILAS
;
A
#
# COMPACT_ATOMS: atom_id res chain seq x y z
N MET A 1 -18.90 11.52 19.56
CA MET A 1 -18.81 11.20 18.14
C MET A 1 -19.60 12.25 17.36
N LYS A 2 -18.94 13.24 16.78
CA LYS A 2 -19.59 14.36 16.06
C LYS A 2 -19.82 13.95 14.62
N ASN A 3 -21.05 14.03 14.15
CA ASN A 3 -21.45 13.96 12.76
C ASN A 3 -20.77 15.10 11.98
N GLY A 4 -19.63 14.83 11.38
CA GLY A 4 -19.05 15.70 10.36
C GLY A 4 -19.93 15.66 9.11
N THR A 5 -20.34 16.81 8.61
CA THR A 5 -21.16 16.96 7.42
C THR A 5 -20.46 16.32 6.21
N SER A 6 -21.22 15.74 5.30
CA SER A 6 -20.69 15.02 4.10
C SER A 6 -19.76 15.90 3.22
N GLY A 7 -19.87 17.22 3.33
CA GLY A 7 -19.01 18.19 2.64
C GLY A 7 -17.57 18.23 3.16
N ASP A 8 -17.35 18.08 4.47
CA ASP A 8 -16.00 18.06 5.06
C ASP A 8 -15.24 16.78 4.70
N HIS A 9 -15.95 15.68 4.55
CA HIS A 9 -15.37 14.41 4.12
C HIS A 9 -14.88 14.44 2.67
N ALA A 10 -15.67 14.99 1.75
CA ALA A 10 -15.29 15.09 0.34
C ALA A 10 -14.10 16.04 0.14
N SER A 11 -14.06 17.18 0.82
CA SER A 11 -12.94 18.13 0.74
C SER A 11 -11.64 17.55 1.28
N SER A 12 -11.70 16.71 2.32
CA SER A 12 -10.53 16.04 2.89
C SER A 12 -9.98 14.95 1.96
N VAL A 13 -10.85 14.18 1.30
CA VAL A 13 -10.46 13.14 0.32
C VAL A 13 -9.79 13.79 -0.89
N PHE A 14 -10.36 14.87 -1.42
CA PHE A 14 -9.80 15.59 -2.56
C PHE A 14 -8.42 16.21 -2.24
N ARG A 15 -8.25 16.82 -1.07
CA ARG A 15 -6.94 17.33 -0.63
C ARG A 15 -5.91 16.21 -0.48
N SER A 16 -6.30 15.09 0.10
CA SER A 16 -5.46 13.90 0.23
C SER A 16 -5.03 13.36 -1.13
N PHE A 17 -5.94 13.34 -2.10
CA PHE A 17 -5.65 12.92 -3.47
C PHE A 17 -4.65 13.86 -4.16
N LEU A 18 -4.85 15.17 -4.06
CA LEU A 18 -3.91 16.16 -4.62
C LEU A 18 -2.52 16.08 -3.96
N PHE A 19 -2.47 15.80 -2.66
CA PHE A 19 -1.21 15.58 -1.96
C PHE A 19 -0.44 14.38 -2.51
N LEU A 20 -1.13 13.26 -2.77
CA LEU A 20 -0.50 12.05 -3.34
C LEU A 20 0.03 12.24 -4.76
N LEU A 21 -0.64 13.03 -5.59
CA LEU A 21 -0.16 13.34 -6.94
C LEU A 21 1.18 14.11 -6.92
N GLY A 22 1.44 14.89 -5.88
CA GLY A 22 2.70 15.62 -5.67
C GLY A 22 3.15 16.42 -6.90
N LYS A 23 4.36 16.14 -7.37
CA LYS A 23 4.94 16.81 -8.56
C LYS A 23 4.27 16.43 -9.89
N HIS A 24 3.55 15.32 -9.96
CA HIS A 24 2.90 14.81 -11.18
C HIS A 24 1.46 15.29 -11.35
N ARG A 25 0.95 16.15 -10.46
CA ARG A 25 -0.44 16.66 -10.51
C ARG A 25 -0.81 17.30 -11.83
N MET A 26 0.08 18.10 -12.41
CA MET A 26 -0.20 18.80 -13.68
C MET A 26 -0.26 17.83 -14.85
N GLU A 27 0.66 16.87 -14.93
CA GLU A 27 0.63 15.82 -15.95
C GLU A 27 -0.66 15.00 -15.86
N TYR A 28 -1.07 14.63 -14.66
CA TYR A 28 -2.30 13.88 -14.43
C TYR A 28 -3.54 14.67 -14.88
N VAL A 29 -3.65 15.93 -14.49
CA VAL A 29 -4.76 16.80 -14.89
C VAL A 29 -4.81 16.99 -16.42
N LEU A 30 -3.67 17.20 -17.06
CA LEU A 30 -3.59 17.33 -18.53
C LEU A 30 -4.09 16.07 -19.25
N VAL A 31 -3.70 14.89 -18.76
CA VAL A 31 -4.17 13.61 -19.30
C VAL A 31 -5.68 13.46 -19.12
N VAL A 32 -6.21 13.82 -17.95
CA VAL A 32 -7.66 13.77 -17.67
C VAL A 32 -8.42 14.71 -18.61
N ILE A 33 -7.94 15.93 -18.79
CA ILE A 33 -8.55 16.92 -19.69
C ILE A 33 -8.52 16.42 -21.15
N ALA A 34 -7.36 15.95 -21.62
CA ALA A 34 -7.21 15.46 -22.99
C ALA A 34 -8.15 14.26 -23.26
N ALA A 35 -8.22 13.31 -22.35
CA ALA A 35 -9.10 12.17 -22.47
C ALA A 35 -10.60 12.57 -22.43
N SER A 36 -10.96 13.50 -21.54
CA SER A 36 -12.31 14.04 -21.43
C SER A 36 -12.73 14.80 -22.70
N LEU A 37 -11.83 15.54 -23.32
CA LEU A 37 -12.10 16.22 -24.60
C LEU A 37 -12.37 15.22 -25.72
N VAL A 38 -11.57 14.17 -25.86
CA VAL A 38 -11.80 13.12 -26.87
C VAL A 38 -13.16 12.46 -26.68
N CYS A 39 -13.50 12.09 -25.43
CA CYS A 39 -14.80 11.50 -25.11
C CYS A 39 -15.96 12.48 -25.33
N GLY A 40 -15.78 13.76 -25.05
CA GLY A 40 -16.78 14.80 -25.32
C GLY A 40 -17.02 15.01 -26.81
N VAL A 41 -15.95 15.10 -27.61
CA VAL A 41 -16.04 15.20 -29.09
C VAL A 41 -16.74 13.99 -29.68
N GLU A 42 -16.40 12.78 -29.26
CA GLU A 42 -17.10 11.55 -29.67
C GLU A 42 -18.58 11.63 -29.31
N GLY A 43 -18.91 12.06 -28.09
CA GLY A 43 -20.28 12.18 -27.61
C GLY A 43 -21.15 13.14 -28.42
N VAL A 44 -20.57 14.16 -29.06
CA VAL A 44 -21.28 15.09 -29.92
C VAL A 44 -21.31 14.61 -31.40
N LEU A 45 -20.12 14.31 -31.96
CA LEU A 45 -20.00 14.07 -33.40
C LEU A 45 -20.63 12.75 -33.82
N HIS A 46 -20.50 11.70 -33.03
CA HIS A 46 -21.02 10.38 -33.37
C HIS A 46 -22.55 10.39 -33.60
N PRO A 47 -23.41 10.91 -32.68
CA PRO A 47 -24.85 11.00 -32.94
C PRO A 47 -25.23 11.94 -34.06
N LEU A 48 -24.52 13.08 -34.22
CA LEU A 48 -24.82 14.03 -35.30
C LEU A 48 -24.51 13.45 -36.69
N LEU A 49 -23.45 12.66 -36.82
CA LEU A 49 -23.16 11.95 -38.06
C LEU A 49 -24.18 10.87 -38.35
N ILE A 50 -24.63 10.12 -37.33
CA ILE A 50 -25.76 9.17 -37.50
C ILE A 50 -27.00 9.91 -38.03
N LYS A 51 -27.35 11.04 -37.41
CA LYS A 51 -28.45 11.88 -37.87
C LYS A 51 -28.28 12.26 -39.35
N ALA A 52 -27.13 12.81 -39.72
CA ALA A 52 -26.87 13.26 -41.09
C ALA A 52 -26.94 12.13 -42.12
N ILE A 53 -26.35 10.96 -41.80
CA ILE A 53 -26.38 9.77 -42.69
C ILE A 53 -27.82 9.32 -42.96
N PHE A 54 -28.61 9.18 -41.89
CA PHE A 54 -29.97 8.65 -42.06
C PHE A 54 -30.99 9.68 -42.59
N ASP A 55 -30.76 10.96 -42.36
CA ASP A 55 -31.56 12.03 -42.97
C ASP A 55 -31.29 12.10 -44.48
N GLU A 56 -30.04 11.96 -44.93
CA GLU A 56 -29.66 11.91 -46.33
C GLU A 56 -30.27 10.67 -47.05
N ALA A 57 -30.19 9.51 -46.37
CA ALA A 57 -30.76 8.28 -46.90
C ALA A 57 -32.30 8.35 -47.01
N ALA A 58 -32.99 8.87 -45.98
CA ALA A 58 -34.44 8.97 -45.96
C ALA A 58 -35.01 9.98 -46.97
N ASN A 59 -34.30 11.07 -47.21
CA ASN A 59 -34.72 12.11 -48.15
C ASN A 59 -34.36 11.80 -49.63
N ARG A 60 -33.78 10.61 -49.92
CA ARG A 60 -33.22 10.25 -51.22
C ARG A 60 -32.28 11.32 -51.78
N GLY A 61 -31.41 11.84 -50.91
CA GLY A 61 -30.44 12.85 -51.26
C GLY A 61 -29.34 12.36 -52.20
N ASN A 62 -28.21 13.08 -52.25
CA ASN A 62 -27.11 12.74 -53.12
C ASN A 62 -26.35 11.50 -52.60
N PHE A 63 -26.31 10.41 -53.40
CA PHE A 63 -25.62 9.17 -53.05
C PHE A 63 -24.14 9.38 -52.76
N SER A 64 -23.44 10.28 -53.48
CA SER A 64 -22.05 10.60 -53.23
C SER A 64 -21.86 11.29 -51.88
N HIS A 65 -22.77 12.19 -51.48
CA HIS A 65 -22.75 12.85 -50.17
C HIS A 65 -22.99 11.83 -49.04
N PHE A 66 -23.98 10.93 -49.22
CA PHE A 66 -24.23 9.84 -48.28
C PHE A 66 -23.00 8.95 -48.07
N VAL A 67 -22.31 8.52 -49.14
CA VAL A 67 -21.08 7.73 -49.05
C VAL A 67 -19.98 8.51 -48.33
N GLY A 68 -19.84 9.82 -48.63
CA GLY A 68 -18.88 10.70 -47.93
C GLY A 68 -19.13 10.77 -46.42
N LEU A 69 -20.39 10.85 -45.99
CA LEU A 69 -20.74 10.84 -44.56
C LEU A 69 -20.40 9.51 -43.88
N ILE A 70 -20.59 8.37 -44.54
CA ILE A 70 -20.21 7.04 -44.03
C ILE A 70 -18.68 6.93 -43.87
N ILE A 71 -17.93 7.37 -44.90
CA ILE A 71 -16.47 7.40 -44.84
C ILE A 71 -16.01 8.32 -43.70
N GLY A 72 -16.63 9.50 -43.55
CA GLY A 72 -16.36 10.42 -42.46
C GLY A 72 -16.62 9.82 -41.07
N TYR A 73 -17.71 9.09 -40.92
CA TYR A 73 -18.05 8.35 -39.70
C TYR A 73 -16.98 7.30 -39.34
N PHE A 74 -16.57 6.52 -40.35
CA PHE A 74 -15.51 5.52 -40.17
C PHE A 74 -14.15 6.17 -39.81
N ALA A 75 -13.80 7.25 -40.55
CA ALA A 75 -12.53 7.98 -40.28
C ALA A 75 -12.52 8.60 -38.88
N LEU A 76 -13.64 9.17 -38.43
CA LEU A 76 -13.78 9.69 -37.08
C LEU A 76 -13.59 8.56 -36.03
N GLY A 77 -14.25 7.41 -36.22
CA GLY A 77 -14.11 6.26 -35.34
C GLY A 77 -12.65 5.77 -35.25
N LEU A 78 -11.97 5.69 -36.39
CA LEU A 78 -10.55 5.34 -36.45
C LEU A 78 -9.68 6.35 -35.71
N ALA A 79 -9.88 7.65 -35.96
CA ALA A 79 -9.12 8.73 -35.30
C ALA A 79 -9.30 8.70 -33.78
N ILE A 80 -10.54 8.51 -33.28
CA ILE A 80 -10.84 8.38 -31.84
C ILE A 80 -10.14 7.16 -31.25
N ASN A 81 -10.16 6.01 -31.93
CA ASN A 81 -9.48 4.80 -31.46
C ASN A 81 -7.96 4.99 -31.37
N VAL A 82 -7.34 5.59 -32.38
CA VAL A 82 -5.90 5.89 -32.37
C VAL A 82 -5.57 6.89 -31.28
N ALA A 83 -6.35 7.96 -31.11
CA ALA A 83 -6.18 8.90 -30.02
C ALA A 83 -6.33 8.24 -28.65
N GLY A 84 -7.35 7.38 -28.49
CA GLY A 84 -7.60 6.60 -27.28
C GLY A 84 -6.43 5.69 -26.92
N TYR A 85 -5.84 5.02 -27.91
CA TYR A 85 -4.63 4.20 -27.71
C TYR A 85 -3.46 5.02 -27.15
N TRP A 86 -3.11 6.12 -27.77
CA TRP A 86 -2.01 6.97 -27.32
C TRP A 86 -2.28 7.61 -25.96
N LEU A 87 -3.51 8.03 -25.72
CA LEU A 87 -3.94 8.55 -24.41
C LEU A 87 -3.85 7.49 -23.32
N SER A 88 -4.25 6.25 -23.59
CA SER A 88 -4.15 5.17 -22.59
C SER A 88 -2.71 4.83 -22.22
N LEU A 89 -1.78 4.86 -23.18
CA LEU A 89 -0.35 4.72 -22.92
C LEU A 89 0.20 5.88 -22.09
N TRP A 90 -0.21 7.10 -22.40
CA TRP A 90 0.18 8.26 -21.61
C TRP A 90 -0.36 8.20 -20.18
N GLN A 91 -1.62 7.81 -20.01
CA GLN A 91 -2.24 7.57 -18.71
C GLN A 91 -1.43 6.59 -17.88
N LEU A 92 -1.09 5.42 -18.46
CA LEU A 92 -0.30 4.41 -17.76
C LEU A 92 1.08 4.92 -17.33
N LYS A 93 1.74 5.70 -18.18
CA LYS A 93 3.03 6.31 -17.83
C LYS A 93 2.91 7.26 -16.64
N VAL A 94 1.86 8.08 -16.58
CA VAL A 94 1.62 9.01 -15.48
C VAL A 94 1.26 8.25 -14.20
N ASP A 95 0.37 7.25 -14.29
CA ASP A 95 0.00 6.40 -13.16
C ASP A 95 1.24 5.72 -12.56
N ASN A 96 2.13 5.16 -13.40
CA ASN A 96 3.37 4.54 -12.95
C ASN A 96 4.32 5.52 -12.25
N LYS A 97 4.44 6.76 -12.73
CA LYS A 97 5.23 7.81 -12.07
C LYS A 97 4.68 8.12 -10.67
N VAL A 98 3.36 8.24 -10.55
CA VAL A 98 2.67 8.50 -9.28
C VAL A 98 2.87 7.33 -8.32
N VAL A 99 2.68 6.09 -8.77
CA VAL A 99 2.89 4.87 -7.99
C VAL A 99 4.33 4.78 -7.48
N HIS A 100 5.31 5.02 -8.36
CA HIS A 100 6.73 5.02 -7.98
C HIS A 100 7.03 6.07 -6.89
N GLN A 101 6.52 7.30 -7.05
CA GLN A 101 6.68 8.37 -6.07
C GLN A 101 6.08 7.98 -4.71
N ILE A 102 4.83 7.50 -4.70
CA ILE A 102 4.13 7.13 -3.47
C ILE A 102 4.82 5.96 -2.77
N SER A 103 5.17 4.90 -3.50
CA SER A 103 5.86 3.74 -2.93
C SER A 103 7.18 4.13 -2.27
N GLY A 104 7.96 5.01 -2.91
CA GLY A 104 9.21 5.53 -2.33
C GLY A 104 8.96 6.38 -1.06
N GLN A 105 7.91 7.22 -1.06
CA GLN A 105 7.54 8.01 0.12
C GLN A 105 7.08 7.12 1.28
N LEU A 106 6.29 6.08 1.01
CA LEU A 106 5.83 5.15 2.05
C LEU A 106 6.98 4.32 2.62
N LEU A 107 7.92 3.87 1.80
CA LEU A 107 9.09 3.16 2.25
C LEU A 107 9.99 4.07 3.12
N LYS A 108 10.18 5.32 2.73
CA LYS A 108 10.89 6.31 3.53
C LYS A 108 10.18 6.58 4.86
N ALA A 109 8.85 6.72 4.82
CA ALA A 109 8.04 6.90 6.02
C ALA A 109 8.09 5.68 6.97
N TYR A 110 8.19 4.46 6.42
CA TYR A 110 8.38 3.25 7.21
C TYR A 110 9.68 3.31 8.04
N TYR A 111 10.80 3.67 7.41
CA TYR A 111 12.08 3.79 8.12
C TYR A 111 12.15 4.98 9.10
N SER A 112 11.15 5.85 9.07
CA SER A 112 11.00 6.95 10.03
C SER A 112 10.03 6.63 11.18
N LYS A 113 9.47 5.40 11.24
CA LYS A 113 8.54 4.98 12.31
C LYS A 113 9.28 4.59 13.57
N ASP A 114 8.60 4.74 14.70
CA ASP A 114 9.06 4.19 15.97
C ASP A 114 9.13 2.66 15.88
N TYR A 115 10.25 2.08 16.29
CA TYR A 115 10.47 0.64 16.26
C TYR A 115 9.47 -0.13 17.14
N LYS A 116 8.98 0.49 18.22
CA LYS A 116 7.90 -0.06 19.05
C LYS A 116 6.63 -0.31 18.24
N ASP A 117 6.26 0.62 17.35
CA ASP A 117 5.11 0.43 16.46
C ASP A 117 5.37 -0.66 15.42
N VAL A 118 6.61 -0.76 14.91
CA VAL A 118 7.01 -1.82 13.98
C VAL A 118 6.89 -3.19 14.63
N LEU A 119 7.31 -3.35 15.87
CA LEU A 119 7.18 -4.60 16.63
C LEU A 119 5.71 -4.96 16.89
N ARG A 120 4.88 -3.97 17.23
CA ARG A 120 3.46 -4.19 17.55
C ARG A 120 2.66 -4.65 16.33
N GLU A 121 2.82 -3.99 15.20
CA GLU A 121 2.02 -4.24 13.99
C GLU A 121 2.58 -5.42 13.16
N GLY A 122 3.88 -5.66 13.23
CA GLY A 122 4.60 -6.69 12.49
C GLY A 122 4.89 -6.34 11.03
N HIS A 123 5.89 -7.01 10.45
CA HIS A 123 6.38 -6.70 9.09
C HIS A 123 5.30 -6.84 7.99
N GLY A 124 4.42 -7.85 8.09
CA GLY A 124 3.36 -8.08 7.11
C GLY A 124 2.40 -6.90 6.96
N TYR A 125 2.11 -6.20 8.05
CA TYR A 125 1.30 -4.98 8.04
C TYR A 125 1.94 -3.90 7.15
N TYR A 126 3.23 -3.64 7.32
CA TYR A 126 3.94 -2.60 6.57
C TYR A 126 4.15 -2.98 5.10
N VAL A 127 4.43 -4.24 4.80
CA VAL A 127 4.48 -4.75 3.42
C VAL A 127 3.14 -4.51 2.72
N SER A 128 2.03 -4.81 3.40
CA SER A 128 0.69 -4.53 2.87
C SER A 128 0.49 -3.03 2.61
N ARG A 129 0.94 -2.14 3.51
CA ARG A 129 0.84 -0.68 3.32
C ARG A 129 1.60 -0.18 2.10
N VAL A 130 2.86 -0.60 1.95
CA VAL A 130 3.73 -0.12 0.87
C VAL A 130 3.34 -0.72 -0.48
N ARG A 131 2.81 -1.94 -0.52
CA ARG A 131 2.52 -2.65 -1.76
C ARG A 131 1.02 -2.72 -2.07
N SER A 132 0.24 -3.36 -1.20
CA SER A 132 -1.17 -3.65 -1.49
C SER A 132 -2.04 -2.39 -1.46
N ASP A 133 -1.88 -1.52 -0.45
CA ASP A 133 -2.65 -0.27 -0.37
C ASP A 133 -2.36 0.65 -1.58
N VAL A 134 -1.15 0.60 -2.14
CA VAL A 134 -0.83 1.36 -3.36
C VAL A 134 -1.44 0.70 -4.58
N LYS A 135 -1.22 -0.60 -4.79
CA LYS A 135 -1.67 -1.32 -5.99
C LYS A 135 -3.19 -1.46 -6.05
N ASP A 136 -3.80 -1.88 -4.92
CA ASP A 136 -5.21 -2.25 -4.87
C ASP A 136 -6.09 -1.09 -4.35
N GLY A 137 -5.48 -0.02 -3.86
CA GLY A 137 -6.14 1.19 -3.37
C GLY A 137 -5.89 2.42 -4.23
N ILE A 138 -4.64 2.87 -4.33
CA ILE A 138 -4.33 4.14 -5.01
C ILE A 138 -4.50 4.05 -6.53
N VAL A 139 -4.02 2.97 -7.16
CA VAL A 139 -4.15 2.79 -8.62
C VAL A 139 -5.61 2.80 -9.07
N PRO A 140 -6.54 2.05 -8.44
CA PRO A 140 -7.97 2.15 -8.76
C PRO A 140 -8.54 3.55 -8.54
N ILE A 141 -8.14 4.28 -7.51
CA ILE A 141 -8.61 5.66 -7.26
C ILE A 141 -8.18 6.60 -8.40
N LEU A 142 -6.92 6.50 -8.87
CA LEU A 142 -6.45 7.26 -10.03
C LEU A 142 -7.32 6.96 -11.27
N ALA A 143 -7.61 5.69 -11.52
CA ALA A 143 -8.45 5.27 -12.63
C ALA A 143 -9.90 5.78 -12.46
N LEU A 144 -10.51 5.63 -11.27
CA LEU A 144 -11.88 6.08 -10.99
C LEU A 144 -12.07 7.57 -11.20
N VAL A 145 -11.17 8.40 -10.67
CA VAL A 145 -11.24 9.87 -10.84
C VAL A 145 -11.19 10.25 -12.32
N ARG A 146 -10.31 9.60 -13.08
CA ARG A 146 -10.16 9.82 -14.52
C ARG A 146 -11.39 9.37 -15.29
N THR A 147 -11.88 8.15 -15.08
CA THR A 147 -13.05 7.61 -15.79
C THR A 147 -14.31 8.39 -15.46
N MET A 148 -14.49 8.86 -14.23
CA MET A 148 -15.58 9.75 -13.84
C MET A 148 -15.52 11.07 -14.62
N ALA A 149 -14.36 11.70 -14.75
CA ALA A 149 -14.20 12.94 -15.51
C ALA A 149 -14.53 12.75 -17.00
N MET A 150 -14.04 11.65 -17.60
CA MET A 150 -14.35 11.28 -18.99
C MET A 150 -15.85 11.04 -19.20
N LYS A 151 -16.47 10.26 -18.31
CA LYS A 151 -17.92 9.96 -18.37
C LYS A 151 -18.77 11.21 -18.15
N PHE A 152 -18.34 12.10 -17.26
CA PHE A 152 -19.02 13.39 -17.08
C PHE A 152 -18.96 14.23 -18.35
N SER A 153 -17.82 14.32 -19.01
CA SER A 153 -17.67 15.00 -20.30
C SER A 153 -18.57 14.37 -21.38
N THR A 154 -18.59 13.04 -21.47
CA THR A 154 -19.47 12.30 -22.39
C THR A 154 -20.95 12.59 -22.09
N LEU A 155 -21.34 12.59 -20.82
CA LEU A 155 -22.72 12.85 -20.41
C LEU A 155 -23.17 14.26 -20.81
N VAL A 156 -22.35 15.28 -20.54
CA VAL A 156 -22.61 16.68 -20.92
C VAL A 156 -22.75 16.79 -22.44
N ALA A 157 -21.86 16.16 -23.20
CA ALA A 157 -21.90 16.14 -24.67
C ALA A 157 -23.19 15.50 -25.20
N LEU A 158 -23.55 14.33 -24.71
CA LEU A 158 -24.77 13.62 -25.12
C LEU A 158 -26.04 14.37 -24.72
N MET A 159 -26.09 14.93 -23.52
CA MET A 159 -27.22 15.77 -23.06
C MET A 159 -27.39 17.00 -23.95
N SER A 160 -26.30 17.65 -24.36
CA SER A 160 -26.35 18.78 -25.30
C SER A 160 -26.95 18.38 -26.63
N VAL A 161 -26.56 17.21 -27.18
CA VAL A 161 -27.13 16.67 -28.41
C VAL A 161 -28.63 16.36 -28.26
N LEU A 162 -29.05 15.75 -27.15
CA LEU A 162 -30.47 15.45 -26.91
C LEU A 162 -31.32 16.71 -26.85
N VAL A 163 -30.88 17.73 -26.14
CA VAL A 163 -31.57 19.03 -26.07
C VAL A 163 -31.62 19.70 -27.44
N PHE A 164 -30.52 19.65 -28.19
CA PHE A 164 -30.44 20.20 -29.56
C PHE A 164 -31.42 19.52 -30.54
N ILE A 165 -31.55 18.18 -30.47
CA ILE A 165 -32.44 17.43 -31.36
C ILE A 165 -33.91 17.68 -30.99
N SER A 166 -34.30 17.51 -29.73
CA SER A 166 -35.66 17.73 -29.24
C SER A 166 -35.71 17.88 -27.72
N TRP A 167 -35.75 19.10 -27.22
CA TRP A 167 -35.87 19.38 -25.79
C TRP A 167 -37.17 18.81 -25.16
N LYS A 168 -38.26 18.74 -25.95
CA LYS A 168 -39.55 18.19 -25.50
C LYS A 168 -39.45 16.67 -25.26
N ALA A 169 -38.91 15.93 -26.22
CA ALA A 169 -38.71 14.49 -26.10
C ALA A 169 -37.70 14.20 -24.96
N PHE A 170 -36.66 15.02 -24.84
CA PHE A 170 -35.69 14.93 -23.74
C PHE A 170 -36.36 15.04 -22.37
N LEU A 171 -37.21 16.03 -22.12
CA LEU A 171 -37.89 16.21 -20.83
C LEU A 171 -38.77 15.03 -20.45
N ILE A 172 -39.52 14.48 -21.43
CA ILE A 172 -40.41 13.32 -21.22
C ILE A 172 -39.57 12.11 -20.74
N LEU A 173 -38.47 11.81 -21.44
CA LEU A 173 -37.65 10.64 -21.15
C LEU A 173 -36.76 10.85 -19.94
N PHE A 174 -36.31 12.08 -19.69
CA PHE A 174 -35.50 12.42 -18.51
C PHE A 174 -36.25 12.12 -17.20
N ALA A 175 -37.56 12.21 -17.17
CA ALA A 175 -38.39 11.86 -16.04
C ALA A 175 -38.32 10.37 -15.64
N LEU A 176 -37.83 9.47 -16.52
CA LEU A 176 -37.65 8.04 -16.24
C LEU A 176 -36.33 7.75 -15.49
N ILE A 177 -35.32 8.63 -15.60
CA ILE A 177 -33.99 8.41 -15.01
C ILE A 177 -34.01 8.31 -13.48
N PRO A 178 -34.74 9.16 -12.71
CA PRO A 178 -34.77 9.08 -11.26
C PRO A 178 -35.24 7.72 -10.72
N VAL A 179 -36.14 7.04 -11.41
CA VAL A 179 -36.69 5.75 -10.99
C VAL A 179 -35.60 4.67 -10.98
N SER A 180 -34.83 4.56 -12.07
CA SER A 180 -33.72 3.61 -12.17
C SER A 180 -32.60 3.90 -11.19
N THR A 181 -32.30 5.19 -10.98
CA THR A 181 -31.28 5.64 -10.03
C THR A 181 -31.66 5.29 -8.59
N PHE A 182 -32.92 5.48 -8.20
CA PHE A 182 -33.41 5.14 -6.87
C PHE A 182 -33.26 3.63 -6.58
N VAL A 183 -33.66 2.76 -7.52
CA VAL A 183 -33.50 1.30 -7.39
C VAL A 183 -32.02 0.94 -7.19
N SER A 184 -31.13 1.50 -8.01
CA SER A 184 -29.69 1.24 -7.93
C SER A 184 -29.08 1.65 -6.59
N ILE A 185 -29.48 2.80 -6.01
CA ILE A 185 -28.99 3.27 -4.71
C ILE A 185 -29.44 2.34 -3.57
N VAL A 186 -30.72 1.95 -3.55
CA VAL A 186 -31.27 1.11 -2.47
C VAL A 186 -30.59 -0.26 -2.44
N VAL A 187 -30.49 -0.92 -3.59
CA VAL A 187 -29.90 -2.26 -3.67
C VAL A 187 -28.37 -2.22 -3.53
N GLY A 188 -27.73 -1.16 -4.01
CA GLY A 188 -26.28 -0.96 -3.85
C GLY A 188 -25.83 -0.90 -2.39
N LYS A 189 -26.66 -0.41 -1.46
CA LYS A 189 -26.36 -0.47 -0.02
C LYS A 189 -26.27 -1.93 0.48
N LYS A 190 -27.21 -2.78 0.07
CA LYS A 190 -27.23 -4.18 0.46
C LYS A 190 -26.06 -4.98 -0.09
N ILE A 191 -25.67 -4.70 -1.34
CA ILE A 191 -24.49 -5.32 -1.94
C ILE A 191 -23.22 -4.96 -1.17
N ARG A 192 -23.05 -3.70 -0.77
CA ARG A 192 -21.88 -3.26 0.03
C ARG A 192 -21.79 -3.98 1.37
N GLU A 193 -22.92 -4.11 2.09
CA GLU A 193 -22.97 -4.86 3.35
C GLU A 193 -22.52 -6.32 3.16
N LEU A 194 -23.06 -7.00 2.15
CA LEU A 194 -22.71 -8.40 1.86
C LEU A 194 -21.25 -8.55 1.39
N THR A 195 -20.73 -7.57 0.65
CA THR A 195 -19.33 -7.55 0.23
C THR A 195 -18.36 -7.38 1.41
N SER A 196 -18.74 -6.58 2.42
CA SER A 196 -17.93 -6.46 3.64
C SER A 196 -17.84 -7.78 4.39
N ILE A 197 -18.99 -8.46 4.57
CA ILE A 197 -19.04 -9.78 5.25
C ILE A 197 -18.16 -10.81 4.51
N GLU A 198 -18.27 -10.88 3.19
CA GLU A 198 -17.47 -11.81 2.38
C GLU A 198 -15.97 -11.52 2.51
N ARG A 199 -15.54 -10.26 2.45
CA ARG A 199 -14.13 -9.86 2.61
C ARG A 199 -13.56 -10.21 3.99
N ASP A 200 -14.36 -10.03 5.05
CA ASP A 200 -13.93 -10.36 6.41
C ASP A 200 -13.72 -11.88 6.54
N GLN A 201 -14.58 -12.68 5.93
CA GLN A 201 -14.45 -14.15 5.91
C GLN A 201 -13.25 -14.60 5.04
N GLU A 202 -13.04 -14.00 3.87
CA GLU A 202 -11.86 -14.25 3.02
C GLU A 202 -10.55 -13.94 3.76
N ALA A 203 -10.49 -12.81 4.47
CA ALA A 203 -9.33 -12.47 5.29
C ALA A 203 -9.08 -13.51 6.39
N GLY A 204 -10.14 -14.03 7.02
CA GLY A 204 -10.08 -15.11 8.01
C GLY A 204 -9.53 -16.44 7.43
N ILE A 205 -9.94 -16.79 6.21
CA ILE A 205 -9.39 -17.96 5.49
C ILE A 205 -7.92 -17.77 5.17
N LEU A 206 -7.55 -16.62 4.60
CA LEU A 206 -6.17 -16.34 4.23
C LEU A 206 -5.22 -16.40 5.44
N ALA A 207 -5.63 -15.82 6.56
CA ALA A 207 -4.88 -15.89 7.81
C ALA A 207 -4.72 -17.34 8.32
N SER A 208 -5.79 -18.14 8.22
CA SER A 208 -5.78 -19.55 8.61
C SER A 208 -4.87 -20.38 7.70
N LEU A 209 -4.95 -20.19 6.38
CA LEU A 209 -4.08 -20.85 5.39
C LEU A 209 -2.61 -20.52 5.64
N THR A 210 -2.28 -19.24 5.81
CA THR A 210 -0.90 -18.81 6.06
C THR A 210 -0.32 -19.51 7.29
N LYS A 211 -1.09 -19.60 8.39
CA LYS A 211 -0.68 -20.33 9.60
C LYS A 211 -0.53 -21.83 9.35
N SER A 212 -1.47 -22.45 8.63
CA SER A 212 -1.43 -23.88 8.35
C SER A 212 -0.25 -24.26 7.45
N ILE A 213 0.04 -23.46 6.42
CA ILE A 213 1.19 -23.66 5.53
C ILE A 213 2.52 -23.46 6.30
N GLY A 214 2.59 -22.40 7.13
CA GLY A 214 3.76 -22.16 7.98
C GLY A 214 4.02 -23.25 9.02
N ALA A 215 2.97 -23.97 9.42
CA ALA A 215 3.05 -25.10 10.35
C ALA A 215 3.35 -26.46 9.66
N PHE A 216 3.85 -26.47 8.42
CA PHE A 216 4.02 -27.68 7.59
C PHE A 216 4.64 -28.88 8.35
N LYS A 217 5.77 -28.66 9.05
CA LYS A 217 6.46 -29.71 9.81
C LYS A 217 5.58 -30.29 10.92
N MET A 218 4.86 -29.42 11.66
CA MET A 218 3.94 -29.83 12.73
C MET A 218 2.76 -30.63 12.18
N VAL A 219 2.14 -30.13 11.10
CA VAL A 219 0.99 -30.80 10.46
C VAL A 219 1.37 -32.18 9.95
N LYS A 220 2.56 -32.32 9.35
CA LYS A 220 3.10 -33.61 8.86
C LYS A 220 3.49 -34.55 10.00
N ASN A 221 4.30 -34.08 10.95
CA ASN A 221 4.84 -34.93 12.02
C ASN A 221 3.77 -35.49 12.96
N PHE A 222 2.68 -34.73 13.21
CA PHE A 222 1.60 -35.12 14.10
C PHE A 222 0.35 -35.62 13.35
N ASN A 223 0.45 -35.90 12.04
CA ASN A 223 -0.64 -36.36 11.18
C ASN A 223 -1.93 -35.54 11.29
N LEU A 224 -1.79 -34.20 11.35
CA LEU A 224 -2.92 -33.27 11.53
C LEU A 224 -3.59 -32.87 10.21
N VAL A 225 -3.19 -33.44 9.06
CA VAL A 225 -3.72 -33.12 7.73
C VAL A 225 -5.26 -33.20 7.70
N PRO A 226 -5.92 -34.29 8.19
CA PRO A 226 -7.39 -34.37 8.13
C PRO A 226 -8.07 -33.25 8.94
N LYS A 227 -7.56 -32.94 10.14
CA LYS A 227 -8.11 -31.87 10.99
C LYS A 227 -7.92 -30.48 10.38
N THR A 228 -6.76 -30.23 9.78
CA THR A 228 -6.44 -28.95 9.12
C THR A 228 -7.34 -28.77 7.89
N LEU A 229 -7.54 -29.83 7.10
CA LEU A 229 -8.42 -29.81 5.93
C LEU A 229 -9.89 -29.55 6.33
N ALA A 230 -10.40 -30.28 7.30
CA ALA A 230 -11.78 -30.09 7.78
C ALA A 230 -12.02 -28.66 8.31
N SER A 231 -11.03 -28.08 9.01
CA SER A 231 -11.12 -26.68 9.45
C SER A 231 -11.12 -25.68 8.28
N TYR A 232 -10.35 -25.95 7.23
CA TYR A 232 -10.35 -25.14 6.02
C TYR A 232 -11.67 -25.25 5.27
N GLU A 233 -12.17 -26.46 5.03
CA GLU A 233 -13.44 -26.73 4.33
C GLU A 233 -14.61 -26.03 5.02
N SER A 234 -14.71 -26.14 6.34
CA SER A 234 -15.78 -25.46 7.11
C SER A 234 -15.75 -23.93 6.94
N LYS A 235 -14.57 -23.32 6.89
CA LYS A 235 -14.44 -21.87 6.65
C LYS A 235 -14.75 -21.50 5.21
N MET A 236 -14.33 -22.33 4.25
CA MET A 236 -14.59 -22.15 2.83
C MET A 236 -16.08 -22.20 2.53
N ASP A 237 -16.83 -23.15 3.13
CA ASP A 237 -18.28 -23.23 3.00
C ASP A 237 -18.97 -21.93 3.47
N GLY A 238 -18.47 -21.33 4.54
CA GLY A 238 -18.94 -20.03 5.01
C GLY A 238 -18.77 -18.91 3.96
N VAL A 239 -17.60 -18.83 3.34
CA VAL A 239 -17.32 -17.84 2.27
C VAL A 239 -18.18 -18.11 1.04
N LEU A 240 -18.27 -19.35 0.59
CA LEU A 240 -19.07 -19.72 -0.58
C LEU A 240 -20.56 -19.42 -0.36
N THR A 241 -21.09 -19.68 0.83
CA THR A 241 -22.47 -19.36 1.20
C THR A 241 -22.73 -17.85 1.18
N SER A 242 -21.79 -17.06 1.73
CA SER A 242 -21.89 -15.60 1.74
C SER A 242 -21.76 -15.02 0.33
N GLY A 243 -20.85 -15.55 -0.47
CA GLY A 243 -20.67 -15.20 -1.88
C GLY A 243 -21.94 -15.50 -2.70
N TYR A 244 -22.58 -16.66 -2.47
CA TYR A 244 -23.84 -16.99 -3.14
C TYR A 244 -24.98 -16.03 -2.75
N ARG A 245 -25.10 -15.68 -1.47
CA ARG A 245 -26.09 -14.68 -1.01
C ARG A 245 -25.86 -13.31 -1.68
N LYS A 246 -24.63 -12.85 -1.75
CA LYS A 246 -24.25 -11.62 -2.45
C LYS A 246 -24.61 -11.72 -3.94
N TYR A 247 -24.22 -12.80 -4.60
CA TYR A 247 -24.49 -13.03 -6.02
C TYR A 247 -26.00 -13.00 -6.35
N ARG A 248 -26.85 -13.60 -5.51
CA ARG A 248 -28.32 -13.52 -5.68
C ARG A 248 -28.82 -12.09 -5.66
N VAL A 249 -28.34 -11.24 -4.73
CA VAL A 249 -28.76 -9.84 -4.65
C VAL A 249 -28.24 -9.05 -5.87
N VAL A 250 -27.01 -9.31 -6.30
CA VAL A 250 -26.44 -8.70 -7.52
C VAL A 250 -27.27 -9.07 -8.75
N ARG A 251 -27.65 -10.34 -8.89
CA ARG A 251 -28.47 -10.82 -10.01
C ARG A 251 -29.89 -10.23 -10.01
N LEU A 252 -30.50 -10.07 -8.84
CA LEU A 252 -31.79 -9.38 -8.73
C LEU A 252 -31.67 -7.89 -9.16
N LEU A 253 -30.60 -7.22 -8.77
CA LEU A 253 -30.36 -5.84 -9.20
C LEU A 253 -30.14 -5.76 -10.72
N GLN A 254 -29.34 -6.67 -11.28
CA GLN A 254 -29.13 -6.75 -12.72
C GLN A 254 -30.47 -6.95 -13.46
N GLY A 255 -31.29 -7.91 -13.03
CA GLY A 255 -32.60 -8.14 -13.60
C GLY A 255 -33.55 -6.93 -13.52
N ALA A 256 -33.54 -6.21 -12.40
CA ALA A 256 -34.30 -4.96 -12.25
C ALA A 256 -33.75 -3.85 -13.17
N THR A 257 -32.45 -3.77 -13.35
CA THR A 257 -31.81 -2.84 -14.27
C THR A 257 -32.18 -3.18 -15.72
N ASP A 258 -32.10 -4.45 -16.11
CA ASP A 258 -32.45 -4.93 -17.44
C ASP A 258 -33.94 -4.65 -17.76
N LEU A 259 -34.84 -4.88 -16.80
CA LEU A 259 -36.25 -4.55 -16.94
C LEU A 259 -36.47 -3.04 -17.10
N THR A 260 -35.77 -2.22 -16.32
CA THR A 260 -35.82 -0.76 -16.47
C THR A 260 -35.31 -0.33 -17.84
N MET A 261 -34.28 -1.01 -18.35
CA MET A 261 -33.77 -0.77 -19.69
C MET A 261 -34.82 -1.08 -20.76
N VAL A 262 -35.41 -2.28 -20.76
CA VAL A 262 -36.45 -2.67 -21.68
C VAL A 262 -37.65 -1.71 -21.63
N THR A 263 -38.05 -1.29 -20.44
CA THR A 263 -39.12 -0.32 -20.24
C THR A 263 -38.77 1.06 -20.84
N SER A 264 -37.54 1.53 -20.61
CA SER A 264 -37.04 2.77 -21.19
C SER A 264 -36.96 2.71 -22.71
N ASP A 265 -36.57 1.56 -23.28
CA ASP A 265 -36.57 1.33 -24.72
C ASP A 265 -37.98 1.45 -25.31
N PHE A 266 -38.94 0.78 -24.69
CA PHE A 266 -40.32 0.84 -25.12
C PHE A 266 -40.84 2.28 -25.14
N PHE A 267 -40.66 3.04 -24.05
CA PHE A 267 -41.12 4.42 -24.01
C PHE A 267 -40.35 5.32 -24.98
N SER A 268 -39.06 5.10 -25.14
CA SER A 268 -38.22 5.85 -26.06
C SER A 268 -38.62 5.61 -27.51
N LEU A 269 -38.88 4.34 -27.90
CA LEU A 269 -39.41 3.97 -29.20
C LEU A 269 -40.79 4.60 -29.43
N LEU A 270 -41.71 4.49 -28.47
CA LEU A 270 -43.07 5.02 -28.57
C LEU A 270 -43.05 6.54 -28.74
N VAL A 271 -42.35 7.27 -27.86
CA VAL A 271 -42.27 8.74 -27.91
C VAL A 271 -41.59 9.17 -29.21
N GLY A 272 -40.48 8.58 -29.58
CA GLY A 272 -39.75 8.92 -30.79
C GLY A 272 -40.56 8.65 -32.07
N ALA A 273 -41.24 7.49 -32.15
CA ALA A 273 -42.10 7.16 -33.27
C ALA A 273 -43.28 8.16 -33.42
N ILE A 274 -43.89 8.58 -32.29
CA ILE A 274 -44.96 9.60 -32.32
C ILE A 274 -44.42 10.94 -32.85
N PHE A 275 -43.21 11.36 -32.47
CA PHE A 275 -42.62 12.61 -32.94
C PHE A 275 -42.25 12.55 -34.42
N VAL A 276 -41.75 11.40 -34.91
CA VAL A 276 -41.50 11.17 -36.34
C VAL A 276 -42.81 11.18 -37.13
N PHE A 277 -43.85 10.46 -36.65
CA PHE A 277 -45.15 10.39 -37.30
C PHE A 277 -45.83 11.77 -37.40
N ARG A 278 -45.67 12.60 -36.35
CA ARG A 278 -46.14 13.99 -36.32
C ARG A 278 -45.26 14.97 -37.11
N ARG A 279 -44.22 14.51 -37.81
CA ARG A 279 -43.27 15.33 -38.55
C ARG A 279 -42.55 16.39 -37.69
N GLN A 280 -42.45 16.14 -36.37
CA GLN A 280 -41.73 17.01 -35.43
C GLN A 280 -40.24 16.62 -35.31
N MET A 281 -39.86 15.46 -35.86
CA MET A 281 -38.50 14.94 -35.85
C MET A 281 -38.26 14.15 -37.16
N THR A 282 -37.07 14.27 -37.73
CA THR A 282 -36.65 13.44 -38.87
C THR A 282 -36.27 12.04 -38.39
N PHE A 283 -36.21 11.07 -39.32
CA PHE A 283 -35.83 9.70 -38.99
C PHE A 283 -34.38 9.61 -38.48
N GLY A 284 -33.44 10.33 -39.09
CA GLY A 284 -32.06 10.42 -38.61
C GLY A 284 -31.97 11.07 -37.24
N SER A 285 -32.74 12.13 -36.99
CA SER A 285 -32.83 12.75 -35.66
C SER A 285 -33.34 11.77 -34.58
N TYR A 286 -34.34 10.94 -34.95
CA TYR A 286 -34.84 9.91 -34.04
C TYR A 286 -33.78 8.86 -33.69
N LEU A 287 -33.04 8.35 -34.66
CA LEU A 287 -31.97 7.37 -34.42
C LEU A 287 -30.84 7.97 -33.56
N ALA A 288 -30.43 9.21 -33.85
CA ALA A 288 -29.42 9.91 -33.06
C ALA A 288 -29.90 10.19 -31.63
N PHE A 289 -31.18 10.56 -31.48
CA PHE A 289 -31.80 10.77 -30.17
C PHE A 289 -31.82 9.49 -29.34
N MET A 290 -32.27 8.38 -29.91
CA MET A 290 -32.30 7.06 -29.28
C MET A 290 -30.90 6.63 -28.79
N ASN A 291 -29.92 6.71 -29.68
CA ASN A 291 -28.52 6.36 -29.34
C ASN A 291 -27.97 7.24 -28.20
N SER A 292 -28.18 8.57 -28.29
CA SER A 292 -27.72 9.51 -27.29
C SER A 292 -28.40 9.33 -25.93
N PHE A 293 -29.70 9.05 -25.93
CA PHE A 293 -30.49 8.80 -24.73
C PHE A 293 -29.98 7.57 -23.97
N TRP A 294 -29.80 6.47 -24.67
CA TRP A 294 -29.28 5.22 -24.15
C TRP A 294 -27.88 5.39 -23.52
N ARG A 295 -26.98 5.97 -24.30
CA ARG A 295 -25.60 6.25 -23.83
C ARG A 295 -25.60 7.19 -22.64
N SER A 296 -26.49 8.18 -22.60
CA SER A 296 -26.62 9.09 -21.46
C SER A 296 -27.11 8.37 -20.21
N ALA A 297 -28.16 7.55 -20.33
CA ALA A 297 -28.72 6.80 -19.21
C ALA A 297 -27.69 5.83 -18.60
N THR A 298 -27.01 5.06 -19.45
CA THR A 298 -25.95 4.11 -18.99
C THR A 298 -24.75 4.84 -18.39
N THR A 299 -24.31 5.94 -18.99
CA THR A 299 -23.20 6.75 -18.48
C THR A 299 -23.53 7.35 -17.12
N LEU A 300 -24.73 7.84 -16.91
CA LEU A 300 -25.19 8.37 -15.63
C LEU A 300 -25.18 7.30 -14.53
N MET A 301 -25.70 6.09 -14.82
CA MET A 301 -25.65 4.97 -13.89
C MET A 301 -24.22 4.57 -13.53
N GLN A 302 -23.33 4.55 -14.51
CA GLN A 302 -21.90 4.26 -14.27
C GLN A 302 -21.23 5.32 -13.39
N ILE A 303 -21.52 6.62 -13.59
CA ILE A 303 -21.00 7.69 -12.73
C ILE A 303 -21.44 7.48 -11.27
N PHE A 304 -22.70 7.11 -11.03
CA PHE A 304 -23.18 6.84 -9.67
C PHE A 304 -22.50 5.62 -9.04
N SER A 305 -22.28 4.55 -9.82
CA SER A 305 -21.55 3.38 -9.34
C SER A 305 -20.10 3.72 -8.98
N GLU A 306 -19.39 4.42 -9.88
CA GLU A 306 -18.00 4.83 -9.64
C GLU A 306 -17.86 5.83 -8.49
N TRP A 307 -18.84 6.71 -8.30
CA TRP A 307 -18.89 7.58 -7.14
C TRP A 307 -18.97 6.80 -5.83
N ALA A 308 -19.81 5.75 -5.79
CA ALA A 308 -19.92 4.88 -4.63
C ALA A 308 -18.62 4.11 -4.37
N ASP A 309 -17.94 3.64 -5.42
CA ASP A 309 -16.66 2.96 -5.33
C ASP A 309 -15.56 3.91 -4.83
N LEU A 310 -15.50 5.14 -5.35
CA LEU A 310 -14.55 6.16 -4.90
C LEU A 310 -14.74 6.49 -3.41
N HIS A 311 -15.99 6.59 -2.96
CA HIS A 311 -16.28 6.83 -1.56
C HIS A 311 -15.83 5.66 -0.67
N SER A 312 -16.02 4.41 -1.11
CA SER A 312 -15.58 3.23 -0.37
C SER A 312 -14.06 3.12 -0.26
N GLN A 313 -13.33 3.62 -1.26
CA GLN A 313 -11.86 3.61 -1.28
C GLN A 313 -11.24 4.84 -0.58
N GLY A 314 -12.03 5.82 -0.22
CA GLY A 314 -11.57 7.04 0.47
C GLY A 314 -10.86 6.76 1.80
N GLU A 315 -11.25 5.69 2.49
CA GLU A 315 -10.58 5.25 3.73
C GLU A 315 -9.15 4.77 3.47
N THR A 316 -8.93 4.00 2.40
CA THR A 316 -7.58 3.56 2.00
C THR A 316 -6.69 4.74 1.65
N LEU A 317 -7.24 5.73 0.94
CA LEU A 317 -6.54 6.98 0.63
C LEU A 317 -6.07 7.72 1.90
N ARG A 318 -6.97 7.88 2.88
CA ARG A 318 -6.63 8.53 4.16
C ARG A 318 -5.55 7.77 4.91
N ARG A 319 -5.64 6.45 4.98
CA ARG A 319 -4.64 5.60 5.64
C ARG A 319 -3.27 5.74 5.00
N VAL A 320 -3.19 5.76 3.67
CA VAL A 320 -1.93 5.94 2.94
C VAL A 320 -1.34 7.33 3.21
N VAL A 321 -2.16 8.38 3.17
CA VAL A 321 -1.69 9.75 3.45
C VAL A 321 -1.25 9.89 4.92
N ALA A 322 -2.04 9.39 5.86
CA ALA A 322 -1.67 9.42 7.27
C ALA A 322 -0.35 8.69 7.52
N PHE A 323 -0.13 7.56 6.85
CA PHE A 323 1.12 6.83 6.94
C PHE A 323 2.30 7.61 6.36
N ALA A 324 2.12 8.28 5.21
CA ALA A 324 3.16 9.06 4.54
C ALA A 324 3.59 10.32 5.31
N VAL A 325 2.67 10.93 6.08
CA VAL A 325 2.91 12.22 6.77
C VAL A 325 3.56 12.03 8.15
N HIS A 326 3.29 10.93 8.85
CA HIS A 326 3.83 10.71 10.20
C HIS A 326 5.26 10.17 10.13
N GLY A 327 6.25 11.07 10.12
CA GLY A 327 7.63 10.76 10.49
C GLY A 327 7.75 10.84 12.02
N ALA A 328 8.28 9.79 12.67
CA ALA A 328 8.63 9.87 14.08
C ALA A 328 9.88 10.74 14.23
N ALA A 329 9.88 11.67 15.18
CA ALA A 329 11.11 12.26 15.69
C ALA A 329 11.86 11.17 16.47
N SER A 330 13.21 11.15 16.39
CA SER A 330 14.00 10.26 17.24
C SER A 330 13.64 10.52 18.72
N PRO A 331 13.31 9.47 19.50
CA PRO A 331 12.86 9.64 20.88
C PRO A 331 13.96 10.10 21.85
N TYR A 332 15.18 10.32 21.37
CA TYR A 332 16.33 10.59 22.22
C TYR A 332 16.97 11.96 21.99
N HIS A 333 17.37 12.58 23.09
CA HIS A 333 18.37 13.64 23.06
C HIS A 333 19.76 13.00 22.84
N ARG A 334 20.25 13.08 21.61
CA ARG A 334 21.64 12.70 21.30
C ARG A 334 22.51 13.92 21.59
N GLN A 335 23.13 13.95 22.74
CA GLN A 335 24.03 15.02 23.14
C GLN A 335 25.15 14.44 24.01
N GLY A 336 26.40 14.73 23.67
CA GLY A 336 27.58 14.41 24.47
C GLY A 336 28.40 13.23 23.98
N ASP A 337 29.56 13.02 24.61
CA ASP A 337 30.55 11.98 24.28
C ASP A 337 30.48 10.78 25.25
N SER A 338 29.47 10.72 26.12
CA SER A 338 29.30 9.69 27.14
C SER A 338 27.93 9.02 27.06
N VAL A 339 27.87 7.81 27.57
CA VAL A 339 26.64 7.03 27.73
C VAL A 339 26.20 7.15 29.19
N SER A 340 24.96 7.61 29.43
CA SER A 340 24.35 7.60 30.77
C SER A 340 22.93 7.06 30.68
N LEU A 341 22.67 6.03 31.48
CA LEU A 341 21.35 5.51 31.77
C LEU A 341 21.10 5.65 33.25
N GLU A 342 20.02 6.31 33.66
CA GLU A 342 19.68 6.56 35.04
C GLU A 342 18.30 6.02 35.35
N ASN A 343 18.24 4.98 36.16
CA ASN A 343 17.01 4.34 36.65
C ASN A 343 16.03 3.96 35.49
N VAL A 344 16.57 3.39 34.41
CA VAL A 344 15.83 3.05 33.20
C VAL A 344 14.94 1.84 33.43
N THR A 345 13.65 2.00 33.16
CA THR A 345 12.65 0.92 33.19
C THR A 345 11.99 0.81 31.82
N TYR A 346 11.73 -0.42 31.40
CA TYR A 346 11.01 -0.68 30.14
C TYR A 346 10.04 -1.84 30.28
N ALA A 347 8.80 -1.65 29.76
CA ALA A 347 7.75 -2.66 29.75
C ALA A 347 7.13 -2.84 28.36
N TYR A 348 6.85 -4.08 27.98
CA TYR A 348 5.98 -4.44 26.85
C TYR A 348 4.54 -4.62 27.36
N GLY A 349 3.70 -3.61 27.11
CA GLY A 349 2.35 -3.59 27.67
C GLY A 349 2.39 -3.52 29.19
N THR A 350 1.93 -4.57 29.88
CA THR A 350 1.95 -4.70 31.35
C THR A 350 3.15 -5.47 31.89
N THR A 351 3.99 -6.05 31.02
CA THR A 351 5.13 -6.88 31.45
C THR A 351 6.39 -6.06 31.47
N GLU A 352 6.92 -5.81 32.67
CA GLU A 352 8.20 -5.14 32.88
C GLU A 352 9.34 -6.10 32.55
N VAL A 353 10.30 -5.63 31.72
CA VAL A 353 11.44 -6.42 31.23
C VAL A 353 12.76 -5.85 31.75
N ILE A 354 12.84 -4.56 31.90
CA ILE A 354 13.98 -3.87 32.50
C ILE A 354 13.46 -3.00 33.64
N SER A 355 14.03 -3.12 34.82
CA SER A 355 13.64 -2.39 36.03
C SER A 355 14.85 -1.67 36.66
N GLY A 356 14.75 -0.33 36.71
CA GLY A 356 15.70 0.50 37.43
C GLY A 356 17.18 0.40 36.98
N PHE A 357 17.42 0.06 35.71
CA PHE A 357 18.77 -0.14 35.19
C PHE A 357 19.53 1.18 35.08
N SER A 358 20.79 1.19 35.61
CA SER A 358 21.67 2.36 35.54
C SER A 358 23.03 1.96 35.00
N LEU A 359 23.58 2.76 34.08
CA LEU A 359 24.88 2.56 33.47
C LEU A 359 25.50 3.91 33.09
N ALA A 360 26.71 4.17 33.54
CA ALA A 360 27.50 5.27 33.03
C ALA A 360 28.76 4.72 32.36
N LEU A 361 29.08 5.20 31.16
CA LEU A 361 30.24 4.77 30.38
C LEU A 361 30.89 5.98 29.70
N SER A 362 32.15 6.20 29.96
CA SER A 362 32.95 7.25 29.33
C SER A 362 33.61 6.76 28.04
N SER A 363 34.09 7.68 27.22
CA SER A 363 34.88 7.34 26.04
C SER A 363 36.11 6.52 26.44
N GLY A 364 36.38 5.44 25.68
CA GLY A 364 37.47 4.50 25.99
C GLY A 364 37.11 3.40 27.00
N GLU A 365 35.99 3.49 27.72
CA GLU A 365 35.54 2.43 28.62
C GLU A 365 34.79 1.31 27.85
N ARG A 366 34.89 0.10 28.39
CA ARG A 366 34.28 -1.11 27.85
C ARG A 366 33.37 -1.75 28.90
N ALA A 367 32.12 -1.97 28.57
CA ALA A 367 31.16 -2.66 29.42
C ALA A 367 30.74 -4.00 28.81
N LEU A 368 30.67 -5.03 29.65
CA LEU A 368 30.13 -6.33 29.33
C LEU A 368 28.81 -6.51 30.07
N VAL A 369 27.73 -6.68 29.35
CA VAL A 369 26.40 -6.99 29.91
C VAL A 369 26.17 -8.49 29.81
N VAL A 370 25.98 -9.13 30.95
CA VAL A 370 25.74 -10.57 31.06
C VAL A 370 24.38 -10.85 31.66
N GLY A 371 23.72 -11.93 31.23
CA GLY A 371 22.42 -12.30 31.78
C GLY A 371 21.83 -13.56 31.10
N ARG A 372 20.87 -14.21 31.76
CA ARG A 372 20.19 -15.41 31.24
C ARG A 372 19.29 -15.06 30.02
N ASN A 373 18.90 -16.07 29.27
CA ASN A 373 17.91 -15.88 28.20
C ASN A 373 16.60 -15.35 28.80
N GLY A 374 16.02 -14.32 28.17
CA GLY A 374 14.83 -13.65 28.69
C GLY A 374 15.06 -12.53 29.71
N SER A 375 16.33 -12.24 30.11
CA SER A 375 16.63 -11.16 31.07
C SER A 375 16.51 -9.73 30.53
N GLY A 376 16.11 -9.55 29.26
CA GLY A 376 15.96 -8.22 28.66
C GLY A 376 17.17 -7.70 27.90
N LYS A 377 18.18 -8.54 27.60
CA LYS A 377 19.41 -8.14 26.90
C LYS A 377 19.15 -7.44 25.56
N THR A 378 18.37 -8.06 24.71
CA THR A 378 18.01 -7.47 23.40
C THR A 378 17.15 -6.21 23.55
N THR A 379 16.32 -6.13 24.59
CA THR A 379 15.58 -4.91 24.91
C THR A 379 16.53 -3.77 25.30
N LEU A 380 17.51 -4.06 26.13
CA LEU A 380 18.55 -3.10 26.50
C LEU A 380 19.39 -2.67 25.28
N ALA A 381 19.80 -3.62 24.42
CA ALA A 381 20.47 -3.32 23.16
C ALA A 381 19.66 -2.36 22.29
N ASN A 382 18.35 -2.58 22.15
CA ASN A 382 17.47 -1.71 21.39
C ASN A 382 17.29 -0.31 22.02
N ILE A 383 17.27 -0.21 23.35
CA ILE A 383 17.27 1.08 24.07
C ILE A 383 18.58 1.83 23.80
N LEU A 384 19.72 1.18 24.01
CA LEU A 384 21.06 1.75 23.79
C LEU A 384 21.28 2.15 22.31
N SER A 385 20.73 1.38 21.36
CA SER A 385 20.81 1.71 19.92
C SER A 385 19.85 2.83 19.50
N GLY A 386 18.96 3.28 20.40
CA GLY A 386 17.99 4.34 20.13
C GLY A 386 16.76 3.87 19.38
N TYR A 387 16.47 2.57 19.33
CA TYR A 387 15.25 2.02 18.71
C TYR A 387 14.04 2.02 19.65
N LEU A 388 14.26 1.88 20.98
CA LEU A 388 13.19 1.83 21.97
C LEU A 388 13.38 2.93 23.01
N ALA A 389 12.37 3.78 23.21
CA ALA A 389 12.33 4.74 24.29
C ALA A 389 12.03 4.05 25.64
N PRO A 390 12.71 4.39 26.74
CA PRO A 390 12.39 3.84 28.04
C PRO A 390 10.98 4.23 28.49
N SER A 391 10.35 3.39 29.30
CA SER A 391 9.06 3.72 29.92
C SER A 391 9.22 4.76 31.04
N SER A 392 10.36 4.74 31.74
CA SER A 392 10.76 5.73 32.73
C SER A 392 12.30 5.74 32.87
N GLY A 393 12.86 6.76 33.54
CA GLY A 393 14.28 6.99 33.65
C GLY A 393 14.82 7.91 32.55
N ASN A 394 16.10 8.19 32.61
CA ASN A 394 16.79 9.09 31.68
C ASN A 394 17.83 8.32 30.86
N VAL A 395 17.94 8.63 29.56
CA VAL A 395 18.94 8.03 28.66
C VAL A 395 19.60 9.12 27.84
N VAL A 396 20.92 9.22 27.99
CA VAL A 396 21.78 10.10 27.21
C VAL A 396 22.73 9.24 26.39
N LEU A 397 22.77 9.45 25.09
CA LEU A 397 23.57 8.67 24.15
C LEU A 397 24.37 9.61 23.23
N PRO A 398 25.56 9.20 22.77
CA PRO A 398 26.35 9.96 21.82
C PRO A 398 25.63 10.03 20.44
N GLU A 399 26.07 10.96 19.60
CA GLU A 399 25.44 11.20 18.32
C GLU A 399 25.68 10.05 17.34
N ARG A 400 26.90 9.52 17.31
CA ARG A 400 27.32 8.46 16.39
C ARG A 400 27.37 7.11 17.11
N ILE A 401 26.39 6.28 16.81
CA ILE A 401 26.25 4.93 17.37
C ILE A 401 26.34 3.90 16.23
N SER A 402 27.18 2.89 16.42
CA SER A 402 27.19 1.69 15.59
C SER A 402 26.71 0.49 16.41
N SER A 403 25.72 -0.24 15.90
CA SER A 403 25.14 -1.35 16.65
C SER A 403 24.87 -2.58 15.78
N VAL A 404 25.13 -3.75 16.37
CA VAL A 404 24.64 -5.05 15.89
C VAL A 404 23.67 -5.58 16.91
N THR A 405 22.40 -5.67 16.55
CA THR A 405 21.33 -6.18 17.42
C THR A 405 20.65 -7.38 16.78
N LEU A 406 20.12 -8.28 17.59
CA LEU A 406 19.43 -9.48 17.13
C LEU A 406 17.92 -9.24 16.92
N PRO A 407 17.28 -9.93 15.93
CA PRO A 407 17.88 -10.81 14.93
C PRO A 407 18.61 -10.02 13.83
N ILE A 408 19.72 -10.56 13.33
CA ILE A 408 20.45 -9.96 12.19
C ILE A 408 19.62 -10.16 10.92
N ALA A 409 19.33 -9.07 10.23
CA ALA A 409 18.67 -9.08 8.93
C ALA A 409 19.29 -8.01 8.04
N PHE A 410 19.56 -8.35 6.80
CA PHE A 410 20.12 -7.43 5.82
C PHE A 410 19.09 -7.03 4.77
N PRO A 411 19.20 -5.84 4.19
CA PRO A 411 18.43 -5.50 3.00
C PRO A 411 18.88 -6.38 1.80
N PRO A 412 18.01 -6.61 0.79
CA PRO A 412 18.32 -7.46 -0.36
C PRO A 412 19.22 -6.72 -1.38
N ILE A 413 20.39 -6.29 -0.93
CA ILE A 413 21.44 -5.67 -1.73
C ILE A 413 22.70 -6.54 -1.69
N ARG A 414 23.57 -6.41 -2.68
CA ARG A 414 24.80 -7.20 -2.76
C ARG A 414 25.76 -6.83 -1.65
N THR A 415 26.51 -7.80 -1.17
CA THR A 415 27.52 -7.58 -0.13
C THR A 415 28.50 -6.45 -0.50
N ALA A 416 28.90 -6.38 -1.77
CA ALA A 416 29.78 -5.30 -2.27
C ALA A 416 29.18 -3.89 -2.17
N GLU A 417 27.86 -3.76 -2.13
CA GLU A 417 27.14 -2.48 -2.10
C GLU A 417 26.85 -2.00 -0.67
N LEU A 418 27.11 -2.82 0.35
CA LEU A 418 26.85 -2.49 1.74
C LEU A 418 27.81 -1.42 2.31
N GLY A 419 28.90 -1.09 1.60
CA GLY A 419 29.87 -0.09 2.05
C GLY A 419 30.75 -0.55 3.22
N VAL A 420 31.04 -1.85 3.29
CA VAL A 420 31.94 -2.41 4.28
C VAL A 420 33.38 -2.07 3.91
N ASP A 421 34.21 -1.67 4.90
CA ASP A 421 35.62 -1.40 4.69
C ASP A 421 36.35 -2.70 4.26
N PRO A 422 37.12 -2.68 3.15
CA PRO A 422 37.86 -3.82 2.65
C PRO A 422 38.75 -4.52 3.69
N VAL A 423 39.29 -3.78 4.63
CA VAL A 423 40.12 -4.33 5.74
C VAL A 423 39.34 -5.35 6.56
N TYR A 424 38.09 -5.07 6.90
CA TYR A 424 37.26 -6.01 7.67
C TYR A 424 36.72 -7.14 6.80
N LEU A 425 36.48 -6.90 5.49
CA LEU A 425 36.11 -7.99 4.55
C LEU A 425 37.22 -9.04 4.45
N GLU A 426 38.47 -8.62 4.33
CA GLU A 426 39.64 -9.50 4.33
C GLU A 426 39.82 -10.20 5.66
N MET A 427 39.80 -9.44 6.78
CA MET A 427 39.98 -9.98 8.12
C MET A 427 38.97 -11.08 8.46
N PHE A 428 37.72 -10.93 8.05
CA PHE A 428 36.66 -11.92 8.30
C PHE A 428 36.52 -12.98 7.19
N GLY A 429 37.37 -12.95 6.16
CA GLY A 429 37.33 -13.91 5.06
C GLY A 429 36.13 -13.77 4.14
N LEU A 430 35.61 -12.54 3.99
CA LEU A 430 34.42 -12.21 3.20
C LEU A 430 34.75 -11.58 1.82
N ALA A 431 36.02 -11.35 1.51
CA ALA A 431 36.46 -10.65 0.29
C ALA A 431 36.36 -11.50 -1.00
N SER A 432 35.94 -12.76 -0.91
CA SER A 432 35.86 -13.63 -2.11
C SER A 432 34.82 -13.11 -3.12
N PRO A 433 35.08 -13.21 -4.44
CA PRO A 433 34.16 -12.74 -5.48
C PRO A 433 32.74 -13.34 -5.38
N GLY A 434 32.63 -14.59 -4.93
CA GLY A 434 31.35 -15.26 -4.72
C GLY A 434 30.52 -14.58 -3.63
N ILE A 435 31.12 -14.26 -2.50
CA ILE A 435 30.46 -13.56 -1.37
C ILE A 435 30.13 -12.12 -1.76
N MET A 436 31.04 -11.40 -2.40
CA MET A 436 30.84 -10.02 -2.80
C MET A 436 29.72 -9.85 -3.83
N GLY A 437 29.53 -10.86 -4.70
CA GLY A 437 28.45 -10.86 -5.71
C GLY A 437 27.08 -11.33 -5.18
N SER A 438 27.04 -11.99 -4.02
CA SER A 438 25.82 -12.52 -3.41
C SER A 438 25.12 -11.50 -2.49
N THR A 439 23.88 -11.77 -2.12
CA THR A 439 23.17 -11.08 -1.06
C THR A 439 23.46 -11.75 0.29
N ALA A 440 23.19 -11.05 1.39
CA ALA A 440 23.41 -11.61 2.73
C ALA A 440 22.54 -12.87 2.99
N ASP A 441 21.39 -13.00 2.34
CA ASP A 441 20.50 -14.18 2.47
C ASP A 441 21.14 -15.47 1.90
N ASP A 442 22.10 -15.34 1.00
CA ASP A 442 22.83 -16.46 0.40
C ASP A 442 24.00 -16.95 1.30
N LEU A 443 24.31 -16.19 2.35
CA LEU A 443 25.42 -16.47 3.27
C LEU A 443 25.00 -17.41 4.40
N SER A 444 25.96 -18.20 4.89
CA SER A 444 25.73 -18.98 6.12
C SER A 444 25.55 -18.06 7.34
N ALA A 445 24.91 -18.57 8.40
CA ALA A 445 24.67 -17.77 9.61
C ALA A 445 25.97 -17.19 10.21
N GLY A 446 27.09 -17.95 10.17
CA GLY A 446 28.40 -17.44 10.61
C GLY A 446 28.96 -16.35 9.70
N GLN A 447 28.76 -16.45 8.37
CA GLN A 447 29.15 -15.40 7.43
C GLN A 447 28.28 -14.14 7.59
N GLN A 448 26.97 -14.29 7.84
CA GLN A 448 26.08 -13.16 8.14
C GLN A 448 26.51 -12.44 9.43
N GLN A 449 26.90 -13.20 10.45
CA GLN A 449 27.44 -12.65 11.70
C GLN A 449 28.72 -11.86 11.46
N LYS A 450 29.68 -12.43 10.71
CA LYS A 450 30.92 -11.76 10.32
C LYS A 450 30.66 -10.49 9.51
N LEU A 451 29.70 -10.53 8.58
CA LEU A 451 29.31 -9.39 7.75
C LEU A 451 28.69 -8.26 8.60
N ALA A 452 27.82 -8.60 9.55
CA ALA A 452 27.25 -7.60 10.47
C ALA A 452 28.32 -6.91 11.33
N LEU A 453 29.28 -7.69 11.85
CA LEU A 453 30.43 -7.15 12.57
C LEU A 453 31.31 -6.27 11.68
N ALA A 454 31.65 -6.75 10.47
CA ALA A 454 32.43 -5.98 9.51
C ALA A 454 31.77 -4.63 9.19
N LEU A 455 30.47 -4.64 8.95
CA LEU A 455 29.69 -3.43 8.67
C LEU A 455 29.69 -2.47 9.88
N ALA A 456 29.49 -2.98 11.09
CA ALA A 456 29.50 -2.18 12.30
C ALA A 456 30.88 -1.55 12.59
N LEU A 457 31.95 -2.33 12.41
CA LEU A 457 33.33 -1.86 12.64
C LEU A 457 33.81 -0.90 11.53
N SER A 458 33.21 -0.93 10.34
CA SER A 458 33.47 0.03 9.26
C SER A 458 32.94 1.43 9.58
N GLN A 459 31.95 1.56 10.45
CA GLN A 459 31.38 2.85 10.82
C GLN A 459 32.30 3.62 11.78
N ASP A 460 32.39 4.95 11.61
CA ASP A 460 33.04 5.80 12.63
C ASP A 460 31.99 6.21 13.66
N ALA A 461 32.07 5.59 14.84
CA ALA A 461 31.11 5.77 15.92
C ALA A 461 31.80 6.11 17.25
N ASP A 462 31.09 6.82 18.12
CA ASP A 462 31.53 7.14 19.47
C ASP A 462 31.13 6.05 20.47
N LEU A 463 30.05 5.30 20.12
CA LEU A 463 29.58 4.15 20.88
C LEU A 463 29.35 2.96 19.93
N TYR A 464 29.91 1.81 20.31
CA TYR A 464 29.67 0.53 19.69
C TYR A 464 28.82 -0.37 20.59
N ILE A 465 27.75 -0.95 20.09
CA ILE A 465 26.85 -1.84 20.83
C ILE A 465 26.74 -3.15 20.04
N LEU A 466 27.18 -4.23 20.65
CA LEU A 466 27.27 -5.53 19.99
C LEU A 466 26.49 -6.57 20.80
N ASP A 467 25.33 -6.99 20.29
CA ASP A 467 24.49 -8.02 20.92
C ASP A 467 24.85 -9.40 20.35
N GLU A 468 25.36 -10.29 21.21
CA GLU A 468 25.85 -11.63 20.91
C GLU A 468 26.82 -11.67 19.70
N PRO A 469 27.90 -10.87 19.69
CA PRO A 469 28.76 -10.70 18.51
C PRO A 469 29.48 -11.99 18.10
N LEU A 470 29.63 -12.96 18.97
CA LEU A 470 30.34 -14.21 18.75
C LEU A 470 29.41 -15.39 18.43
N ALA A 471 28.08 -15.15 18.32
CA ALA A 471 27.13 -16.19 17.99
C ALA A 471 27.43 -16.77 16.59
N ASN A 472 27.23 -18.05 16.42
CA ASN A 472 27.46 -18.77 15.15
C ASN A 472 28.89 -18.74 14.58
N LEU A 473 29.88 -18.26 15.36
CA LEU A 473 31.29 -18.26 14.97
C LEU A 473 32.03 -19.46 15.57
N ASP A 474 32.95 -20.04 14.79
CA ASP A 474 33.92 -21.02 15.25
C ASP A 474 34.97 -20.36 16.17
N VAL A 475 35.76 -21.18 16.89
CA VAL A 475 36.74 -20.72 17.91
C VAL A 475 37.75 -19.74 17.31
N GLU A 476 38.28 -20.02 16.14
CA GLU A 476 39.26 -19.18 15.46
C GLU A 476 38.65 -17.82 15.08
N SER A 477 37.46 -17.83 14.45
CA SER A 477 36.73 -16.63 14.10
C SER A 477 36.33 -15.77 15.29
N ARG A 478 36.05 -16.38 16.47
CA ARG A 478 35.79 -15.62 17.72
C ARG A 478 36.99 -14.80 18.15
N SER A 479 38.18 -15.41 18.09
CA SER A 479 39.43 -14.72 18.46
C SER A 479 39.74 -13.55 17.54
N VAL A 480 39.54 -13.75 16.22
CA VAL A 480 39.68 -12.68 15.21
C VAL A 480 38.68 -11.57 15.45
N ALA A 481 37.41 -11.90 15.69
CA ALA A 481 36.32 -10.95 15.91
C ALA A 481 36.59 -10.09 17.16
N MET A 482 36.95 -10.71 18.29
CA MET A 482 37.24 -9.95 19.54
C MET A 482 38.43 -9.04 19.39
N ARG A 483 39.49 -9.47 18.71
CA ARG A 483 40.65 -8.61 18.41
C ARG A 483 40.24 -7.40 17.58
N ALA A 484 39.52 -7.63 16.47
CA ALA A 484 39.02 -6.56 15.60
C ALA A 484 38.16 -5.55 16.39
N ILE A 485 37.22 -6.06 17.22
CA ILE A 485 36.37 -5.23 18.07
C ILE A 485 37.22 -4.36 19.01
N PHE A 486 38.16 -4.94 19.73
CA PHE A 486 38.98 -4.18 20.69
C PHE A 486 39.95 -3.19 20.04
N GLU A 487 40.49 -3.51 18.87
CA GLU A 487 41.34 -2.60 18.09
C GLU A 487 40.55 -1.40 17.58
N ARG A 488 39.38 -1.65 16.96
CA ARG A 488 38.53 -0.59 16.38
C ARG A 488 37.95 0.35 17.43
N THR A 489 37.60 -0.20 18.59
CA THR A 489 36.96 0.57 19.68
C THR A 489 37.95 1.20 20.66
N ARG A 490 39.27 1.21 20.35
CA ARG A 490 40.26 1.87 21.19
C ARG A 490 39.95 3.37 21.29
N GLY A 491 39.80 3.88 22.53
CA GLY A 491 39.40 5.27 22.78
C GLY A 491 37.93 5.60 22.51
N ARG A 492 37.09 4.61 22.25
CA ARG A 492 35.62 4.74 22.06
C ARG A 492 34.88 3.95 23.13
N ALA A 493 33.63 4.28 23.39
CA ALA A 493 32.79 3.50 24.27
C ALA A 493 32.35 2.18 23.59
N LEU A 494 32.45 1.06 24.32
CA LEU A 494 32.04 -0.26 23.83
C LEU A 494 31.10 -0.92 24.83
N ILE A 495 29.96 -1.39 24.36
CA ILE A 495 29.03 -2.25 25.12
C ILE A 495 28.89 -3.56 24.37
N VAL A 496 29.31 -4.65 25.00
CA VAL A 496 29.11 -6.00 24.49
C VAL A 496 28.08 -6.71 25.36
N ILE A 497 27.10 -7.32 24.72
CA ILE A 497 26.04 -8.06 25.40
C ILE A 497 26.18 -9.51 24.99
N MET A 498 26.44 -10.42 25.92
CA MET A 498 26.53 -11.84 25.61
C MET A 498 26.33 -12.72 26.86
N HIS A 499 26.12 -14.01 26.61
CA HIS A 499 26.09 -15.04 27.63
C HIS A 499 27.41 -15.85 27.60
N GLY A 500 27.82 -16.43 28.72
CA GLY A 500 29.00 -17.31 28.79
C GLY A 500 30.33 -16.62 28.42
N ALA A 501 30.51 -15.37 28.84
CA ALA A 501 31.65 -14.53 28.45
C ALA A 501 32.82 -14.58 29.44
N GLU A 502 32.99 -15.66 30.19
CA GLU A 502 33.97 -15.77 31.28
C GLU A 502 35.40 -15.57 30.81
N GLU A 503 35.77 -16.09 29.64
CA GLU A 503 37.12 -15.95 29.08
C GLU A 503 37.51 -14.51 28.70
N TYR A 504 36.51 -13.61 28.44
CA TYR A 504 36.74 -12.22 28.03
C TYR A 504 36.56 -11.21 29.15
N ARG A 505 36.09 -11.64 30.35
CA ARG A 505 35.76 -10.76 31.48
C ARG A 505 36.88 -9.78 31.83
N GLY A 506 38.13 -10.25 31.85
CA GLY A 506 39.29 -9.43 32.18
C GLY A 506 39.63 -8.32 31.19
N ALA A 507 39.02 -8.31 30.03
CA ALA A 507 39.21 -7.29 28.99
C ALA A 507 38.23 -6.10 29.10
N PHE A 508 37.23 -6.17 30.00
CA PHE A 508 36.20 -5.16 30.20
C PHE A 508 36.40 -4.42 31.52
N HIS A 509 36.15 -3.11 31.51
CA HIS A 509 36.25 -2.25 32.70
C HIS A 509 35.06 -2.43 33.64
N LYS A 510 33.88 -2.74 33.09
CA LYS A 510 32.62 -2.94 33.82
C LYS A 510 31.93 -4.21 33.37
N VAL A 511 31.55 -5.07 34.30
CA VAL A 511 30.73 -6.25 34.06
C VAL A 511 29.40 -6.06 34.78
N ILE A 512 28.32 -6.08 34.03
CA ILE A 512 27.00 -5.67 34.49
C ILE A 512 26.03 -6.84 34.34
N PRO A 513 25.53 -7.42 35.42
CA PRO A 513 24.52 -8.45 35.37
C PRO A 513 23.14 -7.85 35.06
N LEU A 514 22.38 -8.49 34.17
CA LEU A 514 20.99 -8.12 33.85
C LEU A 514 20.03 -9.23 34.30
N GLY A 515 19.04 -8.86 35.14
CA GLY A 515 18.08 -9.78 35.74
C GLY A 515 18.61 -10.49 36.98
N GLU A 516 17.99 -11.61 37.40
CA GLU A 516 18.30 -12.35 38.65
C GLU A 516 19.75 -12.93 38.76
N ALA A 517 20.60 -12.71 37.76
CA ALA A 517 22.01 -13.12 37.79
C ALA A 517 22.85 -12.41 38.86
N THR A 518 22.27 -11.53 39.65
CA THR A 518 22.96 -10.72 40.67
C THR A 518 23.50 -11.57 41.85
N PHE A 519 22.93 -12.76 42.10
CA PHE A 519 23.32 -13.56 43.28
C PHE A 519 24.46 -14.56 43.07
N GLU A 520 24.69 -15.05 41.84
CA GLU A 520 25.74 -16.06 41.59
C GLU A 520 27.14 -15.46 41.30
N ILE A 521 27.21 -14.17 40.93
CA ILE A 521 28.44 -13.53 40.50
C ILE A 521 29.27 -12.97 41.70
N LEU A 522 28.63 -12.80 42.85
CA LEU A 522 29.31 -12.35 44.09
C LEU A 522 29.85 -13.52 44.93
N ALA A 523 29.59 -14.76 44.55
CA ALA A 523 29.98 -15.96 45.32
C ALA A 523 31.11 -16.78 44.65
N SER A 524 31.68 -16.34 43.53
CA SER A 524 32.85 -16.92 42.85
C SER A 524 33.93 -15.85 42.69
#